data_ff9c2324fe0ab71a37efc88034c66d57
#
_entry.id   ff9c2324fe0ab71a37efc88034c66d57
#
_cell.length_a   1.000
_cell.length_b   1.000
_cell.length_c   1.000
_cell.angle_alpha   90.00
_cell.angle_beta   90.00
_cell.angle_gamma   90.00
#
_symmetry.space_group_name_H-M   'P 1'
#
loop_
_entity.id
_entity.type
_entity.pdbx_description
1 polymer ?
#
loop_
_entity_poly.entity_id
_entity_poly.type
_entity_poly.pdbx_seq_one_letter_code
_entity_poly.pdbx_strand_id
1 'polypeptide(L)'
;MKLRTISVYGLFNSYDHFIELSDEGLTYIHSPNGVGKSTTLKMVYDLFKGDVEELSSMVFAKMVVGFDDGTNVIVENRNRSLYILMQRNEIEEPVTIDDVKEFFDVIYLSPERNTVKKMDGRLVPALDLYAAEFNDRLVYAMNHTKLEPPSEENRKEMDDGEFIFWCKDLKAKLEFIADAGLVAEIPSKYRFPPTRFDYTEDRKGYEDLAYSISDWVDRNYVLAESIIVFLDIVNRLFNNKEVYLNERNQLNVRLDDGNGIPINRLSAGEKQVMIM
;
A
#
# COMPACT_ATOMS: atom_id res chain seq x y z
N MET A 1 -15.34 -11.83 -35.87
CA MET A 1 -14.13 -12.16 -35.12
C MET A 1 -14.39 -11.91 -33.64
N LYS A 2 -14.17 -12.93 -32.80
CA LYS A 2 -14.35 -12.85 -31.36
C LYS A 2 -13.07 -13.31 -30.66
N LEU A 3 -12.75 -12.69 -29.54
CA LEU A 3 -11.67 -13.13 -28.67
C LEU A 3 -12.07 -14.48 -28.03
N ARG A 4 -11.16 -15.47 -28.06
CA ARG A 4 -11.38 -16.83 -27.56
C ARG A 4 -10.50 -17.18 -26.39
N THR A 5 -9.23 -16.88 -26.49
CA THR A 5 -8.26 -17.28 -25.47
C THR A 5 -7.32 -16.16 -25.12
N ILE A 6 -6.92 -16.10 -23.88
CA ILE A 6 -5.86 -15.23 -23.37
C ILE A 6 -4.89 -16.11 -22.60
N SER A 7 -3.64 -16.15 -23.02
CA SER A 7 -2.56 -16.85 -22.31
C SER A 7 -1.47 -15.86 -21.94
N VAL A 8 -1.01 -15.87 -20.70
CA VAL A 8 0.14 -15.07 -20.24
C VAL A 8 1.09 -15.99 -19.50
N TYR A 9 2.35 -16.02 -19.92
CA TYR A 9 3.40 -16.85 -19.34
C TYR A 9 4.42 -15.99 -18.62
N GLY A 10 4.85 -16.47 -17.44
CA GLY A 10 5.85 -15.81 -16.62
C GLY A 10 5.40 -14.46 -16.07
N LEU A 11 4.12 -14.26 -15.82
CA LEU A 11 3.62 -13.04 -15.18
C LEU A 11 4.20 -12.91 -13.78
N PHE A 12 4.86 -11.77 -13.50
CA PHE A 12 5.62 -11.52 -12.27
C PHE A 12 6.69 -12.58 -11.95
N ASN A 13 7.23 -13.26 -13.01
CA ASN A 13 8.13 -14.40 -12.91
C ASN A 13 7.58 -15.62 -12.14
N SER A 14 6.28 -15.68 -11.88
CA SER A 14 5.69 -16.65 -10.95
C SER A 14 4.40 -17.31 -11.44
N TYR A 15 3.69 -16.68 -12.38
CA TYR A 15 2.35 -17.13 -12.74
C TYR A 15 2.23 -17.34 -14.26
N ASP A 16 1.56 -18.44 -14.61
CA ASP A 16 1.07 -18.68 -15.97
C ASP A 16 -0.45 -18.67 -15.95
N HIS A 17 -1.06 -17.91 -16.84
CA HIS A 17 -2.50 -17.81 -16.97
C HIS A 17 -2.96 -18.34 -18.31
N PHE A 18 -4.03 -19.13 -18.27
CA PHE A 18 -4.80 -19.52 -19.45
C PHE A 18 -6.27 -19.25 -19.17
N ILE A 19 -6.88 -18.39 -19.98
CA ILE A 19 -8.27 -17.99 -19.87
C ILE A 19 -8.95 -18.33 -21.19
N GLU A 20 -9.93 -19.21 -21.14
CA GLU A 20 -10.83 -19.49 -22.25
C GLU A 20 -12.12 -18.70 -22.08
N LEU A 21 -12.51 -17.97 -23.12
CA LEU A 21 -13.69 -17.13 -23.10
C LEU A 21 -14.92 -17.91 -23.56
N SER A 22 -16.02 -17.72 -22.83
CA SER A 22 -17.29 -18.38 -23.13
C SER A 22 -17.89 -17.93 -24.45
N ASP A 23 -18.48 -18.87 -25.18
CA ASP A 23 -19.27 -18.59 -26.40
C ASP A 23 -20.52 -17.76 -26.14
N GLU A 24 -21.03 -17.79 -24.90
CA GLU A 24 -22.22 -17.06 -24.46
C GLU A 24 -21.96 -15.56 -24.26
N GLY A 25 -20.74 -15.09 -24.48
CA GLY A 25 -20.36 -13.67 -24.43
C GLY A 25 -20.09 -13.14 -23.01
N LEU A 26 -20.15 -13.99 -21.99
CA LEU A 26 -19.84 -13.63 -20.60
C LEU A 26 -18.89 -14.64 -19.98
N THR A 27 -17.76 -14.18 -19.47
CA THR A 27 -16.76 -15.02 -18.81
C THR A 27 -16.46 -14.48 -17.42
N TYR A 28 -16.57 -15.34 -16.42
CA TYR A 28 -16.18 -15.03 -15.03
C TYR A 28 -14.78 -15.56 -14.74
N ILE A 29 -13.88 -14.69 -14.34
CA ILE A 29 -12.53 -15.06 -13.94
C ILE A 29 -12.45 -15.05 -12.42
N HIS A 30 -12.32 -16.22 -11.83
CA HIS A 30 -12.18 -16.40 -10.38
C HIS A 30 -10.82 -16.99 -10.03
N SER A 31 -10.10 -16.36 -9.11
CA SER A 31 -8.86 -16.90 -8.51
C SER A 31 -8.52 -16.06 -7.26
N PRO A 32 -7.58 -16.49 -6.41
CA PRO A 32 -7.10 -15.71 -5.27
C PRO A 32 -6.66 -14.30 -5.65
N ASN A 33 -6.64 -13.40 -4.68
CA ASN A 33 -6.11 -12.05 -4.89
C ASN A 33 -4.59 -12.09 -5.13
N GLY A 34 -4.08 -11.11 -5.88
CA GLY A 34 -2.65 -10.95 -6.11
C GLY A 34 -2.04 -11.79 -7.24
N VAL A 35 -2.76 -12.74 -7.82
CA VAL A 35 -2.24 -13.60 -8.90
C VAL A 35 -2.21 -12.94 -10.29
N GLY A 36 -2.68 -11.70 -10.45
CA GLY A 36 -2.56 -10.96 -11.71
C GLY A 36 -3.80 -10.95 -12.62
N LYS A 37 -5.01 -11.30 -12.14
CA LYS A 37 -6.26 -11.23 -12.94
C LYS A 37 -6.47 -9.89 -13.66
N SER A 38 -6.49 -8.81 -12.87
CA SER A 38 -6.69 -7.45 -13.41
C SER A 38 -5.54 -7.02 -14.31
N THR A 39 -4.31 -7.46 -13.98
CA THR A 39 -3.13 -7.20 -14.79
C THR A 39 -3.24 -7.87 -16.15
N THR A 40 -3.67 -9.14 -16.20
CA THR A 40 -3.89 -9.87 -17.47
C THR A 40 -4.91 -9.15 -18.35
N LEU A 41 -6.04 -8.69 -17.78
CA LEU A 41 -7.05 -7.94 -18.54
C LEU A 41 -6.53 -6.58 -19.00
N LYS A 42 -5.76 -5.89 -18.14
CA LYS A 42 -5.11 -4.63 -18.51
C LYS A 42 -4.10 -4.84 -19.64
N MET A 43 -3.30 -5.92 -19.62
CA MET A 43 -2.36 -6.24 -20.68
C MET A 43 -3.03 -6.40 -22.05
N VAL A 44 -4.20 -7.07 -22.07
CA VAL A 44 -5.00 -7.18 -23.32
C VAL A 44 -5.46 -5.80 -23.78
N TYR A 45 -5.94 -4.96 -22.87
CA TYR A 45 -6.34 -3.59 -23.20
C TYR A 45 -5.17 -2.77 -23.75
N ASP A 46 -4.03 -2.75 -23.05
CA ASP A 46 -2.85 -1.98 -23.44
C ASP A 46 -2.33 -2.43 -24.82
N LEU A 47 -2.38 -3.73 -25.12
CA LEU A 47 -2.02 -4.26 -26.44
C LEU A 47 -2.89 -3.67 -27.55
N PHE A 48 -4.22 -3.75 -27.43
CA PHE A 48 -5.14 -3.28 -28.47
C PHE A 48 -5.36 -1.76 -28.47
N LYS A 49 -4.99 -1.04 -27.41
CA LYS A 49 -4.91 0.43 -27.41
C LYS A 49 -3.53 0.95 -27.83
N GLY A 50 -2.53 0.07 -27.90
CA GLY A 50 -1.17 0.38 -28.33
C GLY A 50 -0.36 1.13 -27.28
N ASP A 51 -0.65 0.90 -26.01
CA ASP A 51 0.16 1.43 -24.94
C ASP A 51 1.40 0.55 -24.70
N VAL A 52 2.37 0.70 -25.62
CA VAL A 52 3.61 -0.08 -25.64
C VAL A 52 4.44 0.16 -24.38
N GLU A 53 4.44 1.38 -23.87
CA GLU A 53 5.23 1.77 -22.69
C GLU A 53 4.72 1.04 -21.45
N GLU A 54 3.42 1.10 -21.18
CA GLU A 54 2.78 0.39 -20.08
C GLU A 54 2.98 -1.13 -20.21
N LEU A 55 2.67 -1.70 -21.39
CA LEU A 55 2.78 -3.14 -21.63
C LEU A 55 4.23 -3.64 -21.48
N SER A 56 5.22 -2.92 -21.99
CA SER A 56 6.63 -3.28 -21.89
C SER A 56 7.18 -3.19 -20.45
N SER A 57 6.59 -2.31 -19.63
CA SER A 57 6.97 -2.14 -18.24
C SER A 57 6.55 -3.32 -17.36
N MET A 58 5.57 -4.10 -17.79
CA MET A 58 5.06 -5.26 -17.05
C MET A 58 6.03 -6.43 -17.13
N VAL A 59 6.10 -7.19 -16.02
CA VAL A 59 6.98 -8.37 -15.96
C VAL A 59 6.22 -9.60 -16.47
N PHE A 60 6.50 -10.03 -17.69
CA PHE A 60 6.01 -11.28 -18.30
C PHE A 60 6.98 -11.75 -19.39
N ALA A 61 6.92 -13.02 -19.74
CA ALA A 61 7.75 -13.58 -20.81
C ALA A 61 7.03 -13.55 -22.17
N LYS A 62 5.77 -14.04 -22.19
CA LYS A 62 4.98 -14.16 -23.43
C LYS A 62 3.49 -13.98 -23.13
N MET A 63 2.79 -13.30 -24.03
CA MET A 63 1.33 -13.24 -24.05
C MET A 63 0.83 -13.73 -25.42
N VAL A 64 -0.26 -14.49 -25.41
CA VAL A 64 -0.94 -14.96 -26.62
C VAL A 64 -2.43 -14.65 -26.53
N VAL A 65 -2.96 -13.95 -27.51
CA VAL A 65 -4.38 -13.61 -27.61
C VAL A 65 -4.95 -14.29 -28.85
N GLY A 66 -5.81 -15.27 -28.64
CA GLY A 66 -6.38 -16.10 -29.71
C GLY A 66 -7.81 -15.73 -30.06
N PHE A 67 -8.15 -15.82 -31.34
CA PHE A 67 -9.46 -15.47 -31.91
C PHE A 67 -10.17 -16.68 -32.50
N ASP A 68 -11.49 -16.55 -32.73
CA ASP A 68 -12.37 -17.59 -33.27
C ASP A 68 -12.11 -17.97 -34.71
N ASP A 69 -11.40 -17.14 -35.47
CA ASP A 69 -10.98 -17.39 -36.84
C ASP A 69 -9.61 -18.11 -36.97
N GLY A 70 -9.02 -18.50 -35.82
CA GLY A 70 -7.71 -19.12 -35.72
C GLY A 70 -6.53 -18.14 -35.73
N THR A 71 -6.78 -16.84 -35.78
CA THR A 71 -5.72 -15.82 -35.65
C THR A 71 -5.23 -15.76 -34.22
N ASN A 72 -3.91 -15.67 -34.02
CA ASN A 72 -3.29 -15.40 -32.73
C ASN A 72 -2.41 -14.16 -32.80
N VAL A 73 -2.52 -13.28 -31.82
CA VAL A 73 -1.57 -12.19 -31.60
C VAL A 73 -0.63 -12.62 -30.45
N ILE A 74 0.65 -12.69 -30.78
CA ILE A 74 1.71 -13.16 -29.87
C ILE A 74 2.59 -11.98 -29.51
N VAL A 75 2.82 -11.74 -28.22
CA VAL A 75 3.69 -10.69 -27.71
C VAL A 75 4.74 -11.31 -26.80
N GLU A 76 6.00 -11.11 -27.12
CA GLU A 76 7.13 -11.49 -26.26
C GLU A 76 7.78 -10.23 -25.69
N ASN A 77 8.01 -10.23 -24.37
CA ASN A 77 8.71 -9.16 -23.69
C ASN A 77 10.16 -9.58 -23.42
N ARG A 78 11.08 -9.04 -24.19
CA ARG A 78 12.53 -9.29 -24.05
C ARG A 78 13.20 -8.04 -23.51
N ASN A 79 13.49 -7.99 -22.21
CA ASN A 79 14.16 -6.86 -21.56
C ASN A 79 13.46 -5.50 -21.83
N ARG A 80 12.13 -5.45 -21.65
CA ARG A 80 11.28 -4.28 -21.95
C ARG A 80 11.20 -3.89 -23.43
N SER A 81 11.61 -4.75 -24.33
CA SER A 81 11.38 -4.62 -25.76
C SER A 81 10.33 -5.63 -26.19
N LEU A 82 9.23 -5.13 -26.78
CA LEU A 82 8.13 -5.98 -27.22
C LEU A 82 8.38 -6.45 -28.65
N TYR A 83 8.23 -7.75 -28.87
CA TYR A 83 8.21 -8.39 -30.18
C TYR A 83 6.80 -8.91 -30.42
N ILE A 84 6.15 -8.39 -31.47
CA ILE A 84 4.75 -8.70 -31.74
C ILE A 84 4.68 -9.47 -33.05
N LEU A 85 4.01 -10.62 -32.99
CA LEU A 85 3.79 -11.49 -34.15
C LEU A 85 2.28 -11.71 -34.32
N MET A 86 1.82 -11.79 -35.53
CA MET A 86 0.48 -12.27 -35.85
C MET A 86 0.61 -13.63 -36.55
N GLN A 87 -0.05 -14.64 -35.98
CA GLN A 87 -0.07 -16.00 -36.50
C GLN A 87 -1.43 -16.28 -37.11
N ARG A 88 -1.39 -16.71 -38.41
CA ARG A 88 -2.56 -17.18 -39.16
C ARG A 88 -2.20 -18.44 -39.95
N ASN A 89 -3.02 -19.48 -39.80
CA ASN A 89 -2.77 -20.75 -40.50
C ASN A 89 -1.33 -21.28 -40.33
N GLU A 90 -0.82 -21.24 -39.11
CA GLU A 90 0.55 -21.65 -38.72
C GLU A 90 1.69 -20.76 -39.27
N ILE A 91 1.39 -19.69 -39.99
CA ILE A 91 2.38 -18.72 -40.47
C ILE A 91 2.45 -17.58 -39.48
N GLU A 92 3.63 -17.30 -38.95
CA GLU A 92 3.91 -16.17 -38.06
C GLU A 92 4.56 -15.03 -38.85
N GLU A 93 3.97 -13.86 -38.76
CA GLU A 93 4.47 -12.64 -39.39
C GLU A 93 4.69 -11.56 -38.34
N PRO A 94 5.82 -10.85 -38.34
CA PRO A 94 6.02 -9.70 -37.46
C PRO A 94 5.06 -8.57 -37.88
N VAL A 95 4.41 -7.97 -36.88
CA VAL A 95 3.47 -6.86 -37.05
C VAL A 95 3.83 -5.69 -36.16
N THR A 96 3.38 -4.51 -36.53
CA THR A 96 3.55 -3.32 -35.70
C THR A 96 2.42 -3.20 -34.67
N ILE A 97 2.60 -2.38 -33.66
CA ILE A 97 1.56 -2.11 -32.71
C ILE A 97 0.35 -1.41 -33.35
N ASP A 98 0.57 -0.62 -34.40
CA ASP A 98 -0.51 0.06 -35.13
C ASP A 98 -1.39 -0.92 -35.87
N ASP A 99 -0.81 -1.98 -36.46
CA ASP A 99 -1.57 -3.07 -37.11
C ASP A 99 -2.47 -3.78 -36.08
N VAL A 100 -1.98 -3.95 -34.82
CA VAL A 100 -2.75 -4.58 -33.72
C VAL A 100 -3.88 -3.70 -33.24
N LYS A 101 -3.68 -2.39 -33.13
CA LYS A 101 -4.74 -1.43 -32.75
C LYS A 101 -5.93 -1.46 -33.71
N GLU A 102 -5.68 -1.54 -35.01
CA GLU A 102 -6.72 -1.54 -35.99
C GLU A 102 -7.43 -2.90 -36.10
N PHE A 103 -6.80 -3.94 -35.53
CA PHE A 103 -7.28 -5.32 -35.67
C PHE A 103 -8.49 -5.62 -34.76
N PHE A 104 -8.52 -5.10 -33.54
CA PHE A 104 -9.56 -5.42 -32.57
C PHE A 104 -9.81 -4.27 -31.57
N ASP A 105 -11.10 -3.93 -31.32
CA ASP A 105 -11.46 -2.88 -30.38
C ASP A 105 -11.82 -3.44 -29.01
N VAL A 106 -11.26 -2.84 -27.95
CA VAL A 106 -11.41 -3.27 -26.55
C VAL A 106 -11.81 -2.10 -25.66
N ILE A 107 -12.81 -2.33 -24.82
CA ILE A 107 -13.18 -1.42 -23.73
C ILE A 107 -12.75 -2.04 -22.41
N TYR A 108 -11.92 -1.33 -21.66
CA TYR A 108 -11.48 -1.73 -20.33
C TYR A 108 -12.10 -0.84 -19.26
N LEU A 109 -12.87 -1.46 -18.38
CA LEU A 109 -13.39 -0.78 -17.20
C LEU A 109 -12.43 -1.03 -16.04
N SER A 110 -11.54 -0.06 -15.80
CA SER A 110 -10.57 -0.14 -14.71
C SER A 110 -11.24 -0.45 -13.38
N PRO A 111 -10.70 -1.39 -12.58
CA PRO A 111 -11.12 -1.58 -11.20
C PRO A 111 -10.79 -0.39 -10.29
N GLU A 112 -9.92 0.52 -10.73
CA GLU A 112 -9.58 1.76 -10.03
C GLU A 112 -10.73 2.78 -10.12
N ARG A 113 -11.90 2.40 -9.61
CA ARG A 113 -13.07 3.30 -9.53
C ARG A 113 -12.94 4.38 -8.47
N ASN A 114 -11.97 4.22 -7.57
CA ASN A 114 -11.75 5.13 -6.46
C ASN A 114 -10.79 6.24 -6.89
N THR A 115 -11.30 7.17 -7.68
CA THR A 115 -10.59 8.40 -7.99
C THR A 115 -11.24 9.57 -7.26
N VAL A 116 -10.41 10.47 -6.77
CA VAL A 116 -10.83 11.74 -6.17
C VAL A 116 -10.47 12.87 -7.12
N LYS A 117 -11.42 13.77 -7.33
CA LYS A 117 -11.18 14.96 -8.14
C LYS A 117 -10.50 16.04 -7.27
N LYS A 118 -9.27 16.40 -7.63
CA LYS A 118 -8.56 17.51 -6.99
C LYS A 118 -9.19 18.86 -7.35
N MET A 119 -8.86 19.91 -6.58
CA MET A 119 -9.34 21.29 -6.85
C MET A 119 -8.97 21.80 -8.24
N ASP A 120 -7.86 21.32 -8.82
CA ASP A 120 -7.43 21.65 -10.19
C ASP A 120 -8.17 20.87 -11.29
N GLY A 121 -9.15 20.04 -10.90
CA GLY A 121 -9.97 19.24 -11.81
C GLY A 121 -9.38 17.89 -12.21
N ARG A 122 -8.12 17.59 -11.85
CA ARG A 122 -7.48 16.31 -12.16
C ARG A 122 -8.07 15.20 -11.31
N LEU A 123 -8.29 14.04 -11.93
CA LEU A 123 -8.63 12.81 -11.24
C LEU A 123 -7.34 12.10 -10.79
N VAL A 124 -7.25 11.78 -9.51
CA VAL A 124 -6.12 11.03 -8.94
C VAL A 124 -6.66 9.80 -8.21
N PRO A 125 -5.92 8.69 -8.18
CA PRO A 125 -6.30 7.54 -7.38
C PRO A 125 -6.50 7.93 -5.92
N ALA A 126 -7.61 7.51 -5.32
CA ALA A 126 -7.91 7.82 -3.92
C ALA A 126 -6.82 7.30 -2.97
N LEU A 127 -6.28 6.11 -3.28
CA LEU A 127 -5.20 5.52 -2.49
C LEU A 127 -3.95 6.41 -2.42
N ASP A 128 -3.54 7.00 -3.56
CA ASP A 128 -2.36 7.88 -3.61
C ASP A 128 -2.61 9.15 -2.77
N LEU A 129 -3.84 9.68 -2.83
CA LEU A 129 -4.21 10.86 -2.04
C LEU A 129 -4.21 10.54 -0.54
N TYR A 130 -4.86 9.46 -0.13
CA TYR A 130 -4.95 9.08 1.28
C TYR A 130 -3.62 8.61 1.85
N ALA A 131 -2.80 7.92 1.07
CA ALA A 131 -1.44 7.56 1.48
C ALA A 131 -0.56 8.80 1.68
N ALA A 132 -0.69 9.81 0.81
CA ALA A 132 0.02 11.07 0.98
C ALA A 132 -0.46 11.82 2.23
N GLU A 133 -1.76 11.96 2.46
CA GLU A 133 -2.33 12.59 3.66
C GLU A 133 -1.92 11.85 4.95
N PHE A 134 -1.94 10.53 4.92
CA PHE A 134 -1.48 9.71 6.03
C PHE A 134 0.01 9.94 6.33
N ASN A 135 0.85 9.93 5.30
CA ASN A 135 2.27 10.23 5.46
C ASN A 135 2.51 11.65 5.99
N ASP A 136 1.76 12.65 5.53
CA ASP A 136 1.88 14.02 6.02
C ASP A 136 1.54 14.13 7.51
N ARG A 137 0.49 13.43 7.97
CA ARG A 137 0.12 13.36 9.40
C ARG A 137 1.18 12.66 10.24
N LEU A 138 1.75 11.58 9.74
CA LEU A 138 2.86 10.88 10.40
C LEU A 138 4.10 11.76 10.51
N VAL A 139 4.52 12.41 9.43
CA VAL A 139 5.66 13.33 9.41
C VAL A 139 5.43 14.49 10.38
N TYR A 140 4.20 15.03 10.43
CA TYR A 140 3.86 16.06 11.40
C TYR A 140 4.04 15.56 12.84
N ALA A 141 3.48 14.42 13.20
CA ALA A 141 3.59 13.84 14.55
C ALA A 141 5.05 13.54 14.92
N MET A 142 5.84 13.02 13.98
CA MET A 142 7.26 12.72 14.16
C MET A 142 8.11 13.98 14.36
N ASN A 143 7.78 15.09 13.72
CA ASN A 143 8.48 16.36 13.91
C ASN A 143 8.14 17.03 15.25
N HIS A 144 7.08 16.56 15.94
CA HIS A 144 6.65 17.05 17.24
C HIS A 144 7.00 16.07 18.37
N THR A 145 8.25 15.54 18.36
CA THR A 145 8.78 14.63 19.38
C THR A 145 9.11 15.33 20.69
N LYS A 146 9.35 16.65 20.65
CA LYS A 146 9.70 17.44 21.84
C LYS A 146 8.51 17.59 22.76
N LEU A 147 8.80 17.38 24.03
CA LEU A 147 7.84 17.65 25.10
C LEU A 147 7.70 19.17 25.26
N GLU A 148 6.46 19.65 25.20
CA GLU A 148 6.15 21.05 25.50
C GLU A 148 6.00 21.25 27.02
N PRO A 149 6.26 22.46 27.54
CA PRO A 149 5.99 22.76 28.94
C PRO A 149 4.52 22.43 29.27
N PRO A 150 4.27 21.81 30.43
CA PRO A 150 2.92 21.39 30.80
C PRO A 150 2.02 22.59 31.03
N SER A 151 0.73 22.46 30.74
CA SER A 151 -0.29 23.41 31.10
C SER A 151 -0.52 23.41 32.61
N GLU A 152 -0.70 24.58 33.23
CA GLU A 152 -0.94 24.67 34.66
C GLU A 152 -2.38 24.29 35.07
N GLU A 153 -3.31 24.26 34.11
CA GLU A 153 -4.75 24.13 34.39
C GLU A 153 -5.19 22.70 34.78
N ASN A 154 -4.38 21.68 34.57
CA ASN A 154 -4.79 20.27 34.73
C ASN A 154 -4.02 19.50 35.81
N ARG A 155 -3.31 20.19 36.71
CA ARG A 155 -2.52 19.50 37.75
C ARG A 155 -3.42 18.95 38.85
N LYS A 156 -3.31 17.64 39.10
CA LYS A 156 -4.00 16.94 40.19
C LYS A 156 -3.05 16.83 41.37
N GLU A 157 -3.57 17.04 42.57
CA GLU A 157 -2.85 16.67 43.80
C GLU A 157 -2.80 15.14 43.89
N MET A 158 -1.61 14.60 44.00
CA MET A 158 -1.33 13.17 44.14
C MET A 158 -0.32 12.94 45.25
N ASP A 159 -0.47 11.84 45.98
CA ASP A 159 0.59 11.39 46.84
C ASP A 159 1.75 10.77 46.06
N ASP A 160 2.91 10.52 46.72
CA ASP A 160 4.10 10.00 46.05
C ASP A 160 3.87 8.62 45.40
N GLY A 161 3.03 7.78 45.98
CA GLY A 161 2.73 6.45 45.47
C GLY A 161 1.83 6.53 44.22
N GLU A 162 0.80 7.36 44.27
CA GLU A 162 -0.12 7.63 43.17
C GLU A 162 0.62 8.24 42.00
N PHE A 163 1.52 9.18 42.24
CA PHE A 163 2.34 9.81 41.22
C PHE A 163 3.25 8.78 40.48
N ILE A 164 3.97 7.95 41.24
CA ILE A 164 4.84 6.92 40.66
C ILE A 164 4.02 5.87 39.86
N PHE A 165 2.82 5.53 40.37
CA PHE A 165 1.94 4.62 39.65
C PHE A 165 1.45 5.22 38.34
N TRP A 166 1.05 6.49 38.34
CA TRP A 166 0.66 7.23 37.12
C TRP A 166 1.83 7.32 36.12
N CYS A 167 3.06 7.58 36.56
CA CYS A 167 4.22 7.57 35.70
C CYS A 167 4.46 6.20 35.03
N LYS A 168 4.14 5.09 35.70
CA LYS A 168 4.20 3.75 35.08
C LYS A 168 3.13 3.55 34.03
N ASP A 169 1.91 4.04 34.26
CA ASP A 169 0.85 4.04 33.25
C ASP A 169 1.24 4.86 32.01
N LEU A 170 1.77 6.07 32.22
CA LEU A 170 2.31 6.90 31.16
C LEU A 170 3.41 6.19 30.36
N LYS A 171 4.30 5.45 31.05
CA LYS A 171 5.35 4.67 30.38
C LYS A 171 4.77 3.58 29.49
N ALA A 172 3.74 2.86 29.94
CA ALA A 172 3.06 1.86 29.13
C ALA A 172 2.40 2.47 27.88
N LYS A 173 1.79 3.66 28.03
CA LYS A 173 1.22 4.40 26.90
C LYS A 173 2.30 4.88 25.92
N LEU A 174 3.45 5.35 26.42
CA LEU A 174 4.59 5.71 25.57
C LEU A 174 5.12 4.51 24.76
N GLU A 175 5.20 3.32 25.38
CA GLU A 175 5.60 2.09 24.71
C GLU A 175 4.60 1.70 23.62
N PHE A 176 3.31 1.76 23.91
CA PHE A 176 2.26 1.54 22.92
C PHE A 176 2.34 2.51 21.73
N ILE A 177 2.58 3.79 22.01
CA ILE A 177 2.73 4.81 20.94
C ILE A 177 4.02 4.58 20.16
N ALA A 178 5.08 4.10 20.80
CA ALA A 178 6.34 3.77 20.12
C ALA A 178 6.19 2.57 19.15
N ASP A 179 5.30 1.61 19.41
CA ASP A 179 4.96 0.52 18.50
C ASP A 179 4.35 1.03 17.19
N ALA A 180 3.72 2.21 17.22
CA ALA A 180 3.23 2.91 16.03
C ALA A 180 4.32 3.79 15.35
N GLY A 181 5.57 3.74 15.80
CA GLY A 181 6.69 4.51 15.26
C GLY A 181 6.78 5.96 15.76
N LEU A 182 5.99 6.36 16.76
CA LEU A 182 6.00 7.69 17.34
C LEU A 182 6.74 7.69 18.67
N VAL A 183 7.78 8.52 18.81
CA VAL A 183 8.65 8.53 19.99
C VAL A 183 8.76 9.93 20.59
N ALA A 184 8.52 10.06 21.89
CA ALA A 184 8.74 11.29 22.63
C ALA A 184 10.22 11.45 23.03
N GLU A 185 10.77 12.63 22.89
CA GLU A 185 12.13 12.96 23.36
C GLU A 185 12.10 13.28 24.87
N ILE A 186 12.38 12.26 25.69
CA ILE A 186 12.55 12.46 27.13
C ILE A 186 13.96 13.00 27.39
N PRO A 187 14.12 14.12 28.14
CA PRO A 187 15.44 14.67 28.43
C PRO A 187 16.32 13.66 29.21
N SER A 188 17.53 13.44 28.72
CA SER A 188 18.47 12.42 29.23
C SER A 188 18.82 12.54 30.71
N LYS A 189 18.61 13.72 31.31
CA LYS A 189 18.81 13.94 32.74
C LYS A 189 17.76 13.25 33.62
N TYR A 190 16.62 12.84 33.05
CA TYR A 190 15.56 12.18 33.79
C TYR A 190 15.45 10.70 33.40
N ARG A 191 15.36 9.85 34.41
CA ARG A 191 14.94 8.47 34.25
C ARG A 191 13.41 8.41 34.34
N PHE A 192 12.76 7.87 33.33
CA PHE A 192 11.31 7.73 33.33
C PHE A 192 10.86 6.27 33.15
N PRO A 193 9.97 5.71 33.99
CA PRO A 193 9.37 6.34 35.21
C PRO A 193 10.43 6.54 36.32
N PRO A 194 10.22 7.53 37.22
CA PRO A 194 11.13 7.77 38.33
C PRO A 194 11.07 6.65 39.36
N THR A 195 12.17 6.42 40.07
CA THR A 195 12.16 5.74 41.35
C THR A 195 11.63 6.70 42.45
N ARG A 196 11.28 6.16 43.61
CA ARG A 196 10.87 7.01 44.75
C ARG A 196 11.97 7.98 45.14
N PHE A 197 13.22 7.55 45.08
CA PHE A 197 14.39 8.39 45.35
C PHE A 197 14.50 9.53 44.32
N ASP A 198 14.46 9.24 43.06
CA ASP A 198 14.55 10.24 41.95
C ASP A 198 13.47 11.32 42.12
N TYR A 199 12.23 10.91 42.40
CA TYR A 199 11.11 11.83 42.63
C TYR A 199 11.27 12.70 43.87
N THR A 200 11.85 12.16 44.94
CA THR A 200 12.10 12.95 46.19
C THR A 200 13.18 14.01 45.98
N GLU A 201 14.21 13.71 45.18
CA GLU A 201 15.32 14.62 44.89
C GLU A 201 14.90 15.81 43.97
N ASP A 202 14.03 15.59 42.99
CA ASP A 202 13.53 16.65 42.05
C ASP A 202 12.03 16.49 41.78
N ARG A 203 11.20 16.68 42.85
CA ARG A 203 9.76 16.55 42.76
C ARG A 203 9.16 17.38 41.63
N LYS A 204 9.49 18.70 41.60
CA LYS A 204 8.95 19.63 40.61
C LYS A 204 9.36 19.27 39.20
N GLY A 205 10.62 18.90 39.00
CA GLY A 205 11.10 18.51 37.66
C GLY A 205 10.43 17.27 37.11
N TYR A 206 10.16 16.26 37.97
CA TYR A 206 9.43 15.06 37.60
C TYR A 206 7.93 15.30 37.38
N GLU A 207 7.31 16.18 38.16
CA GLU A 207 5.93 16.59 37.92
C GLU A 207 5.79 17.30 36.59
N ASP A 208 6.61 18.29 36.30
CA ASP A 208 6.60 19.01 35.05
C ASP A 208 6.84 18.05 33.87
N LEU A 209 7.78 17.12 33.98
CA LEU A 209 8.05 16.11 32.99
C LEU A 209 6.85 15.17 32.77
N ALA A 210 6.24 14.65 33.83
CA ALA A 210 5.11 13.72 33.71
C ALA A 210 3.90 14.38 33.07
N TYR A 211 3.58 15.62 33.41
CA TYR A 211 2.51 16.36 32.77
C TYR A 211 2.82 16.68 31.31
N SER A 212 4.06 17.05 30.98
CA SER A 212 4.49 17.22 29.58
C SER A 212 4.35 15.92 28.77
N ILE A 213 4.70 14.78 29.38
CA ILE A 213 4.50 13.45 28.77
C ILE A 213 3.01 13.15 28.62
N SER A 214 2.19 13.44 29.62
CA SER A 214 0.74 13.23 29.54
C SER A 214 0.12 14.00 28.40
N ASP A 215 0.42 15.28 28.27
CA ASP A 215 -0.08 16.12 27.16
C ASP A 215 0.39 15.62 25.80
N TRP A 216 1.62 15.10 25.72
CA TRP A 216 2.14 14.50 24.47
C TRP A 216 1.45 13.18 24.15
N VAL A 217 1.21 12.32 25.14
CA VAL A 217 0.47 11.06 25.02
C VAL A 217 -0.94 11.34 24.54
N ASP A 218 -1.66 12.27 25.16
CA ASP A 218 -3.05 12.58 24.82
C ASP A 218 -3.18 13.08 23.36
N ARG A 219 -2.19 13.82 22.86
CA ARG A 219 -2.16 14.27 21.45
C ARG A 219 -1.89 13.15 20.46
N ASN A 220 -1.09 12.14 20.81
CA ASN A 220 -0.60 11.14 19.87
C ASN A 220 -1.26 9.77 20.02
N TYR A 221 -1.94 9.48 21.12
CA TYR A 221 -2.49 8.17 21.43
C TYR A 221 -3.50 7.68 20.37
N VAL A 222 -4.45 8.53 20.00
CA VAL A 222 -5.49 8.17 19.01
C VAL A 222 -4.88 7.90 17.64
N LEU A 223 -3.85 8.66 17.24
CA LEU A 223 -3.14 8.43 15.99
C LEU A 223 -2.39 7.08 16.03
N ALA A 224 -1.68 6.80 17.13
CA ALA A 224 -0.96 5.55 17.30
C ALA A 224 -1.90 4.33 17.29
N GLU A 225 -3.00 4.41 18.02
CA GLU A 225 -4.03 3.36 18.04
C GLU A 225 -4.59 3.13 16.64
N SER A 226 -4.90 4.20 15.91
CA SER A 226 -5.40 4.11 14.53
C SER A 226 -4.40 3.43 13.59
N ILE A 227 -3.10 3.73 13.72
CA ILE A 227 -2.04 3.11 12.92
C ILE A 227 -1.95 1.61 13.23
N ILE A 228 -1.90 1.24 14.51
CA ILE A 228 -1.77 -0.16 14.94
C ILE A 228 -2.97 -0.98 14.47
N VAL A 229 -4.18 -0.47 14.69
CA VAL A 229 -5.43 -1.13 14.27
C VAL A 229 -5.49 -1.25 12.75
N PHE A 230 -5.13 -0.20 12.02
CA PHE A 230 -5.09 -0.23 10.55
C PHE A 230 -4.13 -1.31 10.03
N LEU A 231 -2.89 -1.34 10.53
CA LEU A 231 -1.90 -2.33 10.13
C LEU A 231 -2.34 -3.76 10.47
N ASP A 232 -2.92 -3.97 11.66
CA ASP A 232 -3.44 -5.29 12.05
C ASP A 232 -4.58 -5.76 11.13
N ILE A 233 -5.56 -4.91 10.83
CA ILE A 233 -6.68 -5.25 9.94
C ILE A 233 -6.18 -5.57 8.54
N VAL A 234 -5.35 -4.70 7.96
CA VAL A 234 -4.85 -4.88 6.60
C VAL A 234 -4.01 -6.16 6.48
N ASN A 235 -3.13 -6.41 7.43
CA ASN A 235 -2.26 -7.60 7.42
C ASN A 235 -3.03 -8.92 7.65
N ARG A 236 -4.17 -8.89 8.32
CA ARG A 236 -5.08 -10.06 8.39
C ARG A 236 -5.79 -10.36 7.07
N LEU A 237 -6.02 -9.33 6.25
CA LEU A 237 -6.74 -9.46 4.97
C LEU A 237 -5.80 -9.73 3.80
N PHE A 238 -4.52 -9.46 3.95
CA PHE A 238 -3.52 -9.69 2.91
C PHE A 238 -2.95 -11.11 3.01
N ASN A 239 -2.79 -11.75 1.85
CA ASN A 239 -2.11 -13.04 1.74
C ASN A 239 -0.73 -12.82 1.12
N ASN A 240 0.30 -13.42 1.72
CA ASN A 240 1.69 -13.40 1.23
C ASN A 240 2.30 -11.98 1.11
N LYS A 241 1.75 -11.04 1.86
CA LYS A 241 2.20 -9.64 1.87
C LYS A 241 2.00 -9.04 3.24
N GLU A 242 2.89 -8.16 3.64
CA GLU A 242 2.80 -7.39 4.87
C GLU A 242 2.90 -5.90 4.57
N VAL A 243 1.96 -5.14 5.10
CA VAL A 243 1.99 -3.67 5.13
C VAL A 243 2.67 -3.23 6.40
N TYR A 244 3.64 -2.37 6.31
CA TYR A 244 4.43 -1.91 7.46
C TYR A 244 4.86 -0.45 7.27
N LEU A 245 5.28 0.18 8.37
CA LEU A 245 5.97 1.46 8.32
C LEU A 245 7.48 1.22 8.22
N ASN A 246 8.12 1.83 7.22
CA ASN A 246 9.58 1.76 7.09
C ASN A 246 10.29 2.67 8.12
N GLU A 247 11.62 2.70 8.12
CA GLU A 247 12.43 3.55 9.01
C GLU A 247 12.14 5.07 8.87
N ARG A 248 11.50 5.48 7.78
CA ARG A 248 11.02 6.84 7.54
C ARG A 248 9.55 7.00 7.87
N ASN A 249 8.95 6.02 8.53
CA ASN A 249 7.53 5.92 8.85
C ASN A 249 6.60 6.13 7.64
N GLN A 250 7.01 5.66 6.46
CA GLN A 250 6.18 5.63 5.28
C GLN A 250 5.56 4.25 5.12
N LEU A 251 4.30 4.21 4.72
CA LEU A 251 3.63 2.95 4.39
C LEU A 251 4.34 2.25 3.23
N ASN A 252 4.73 1.02 3.47
CA ASN A 252 5.38 0.15 2.49
C ASN A 252 4.73 -1.23 2.54
N VAL A 253 4.94 -1.99 1.48
CA VAL A 253 4.47 -3.37 1.38
C VAL A 253 5.66 -4.26 1.04
N ARG A 254 5.75 -5.41 1.69
CA ARG A 254 6.73 -6.45 1.37
C ARG A 254 6.05 -7.79 1.17
N LEU A 255 6.66 -8.63 0.35
CA LEU A 255 6.27 -10.02 0.17
C LEU A 255 6.90 -10.89 1.28
N ASP A 256 6.44 -12.12 1.43
CA ASP A 256 7.01 -13.10 2.38
C ASP A 256 8.49 -13.40 2.11
N ASP A 257 8.97 -13.21 0.87
CA ASP A 257 10.38 -13.33 0.50
C ASP A 257 11.23 -12.10 0.86
N GLY A 258 10.63 -11.08 1.49
CA GLY A 258 11.25 -9.83 1.90
C GLY A 258 11.35 -8.76 0.82
N ASN A 259 10.94 -9.04 -0.43
CA ASN A 259 10.96 -8.05 -1.51
C ASN A 259 9.89 -6.97 -1.31
N GLY A 260 10.31 -5.71 -1.37
CA GLY A 260 9.40 -4.57 -1.31
C GLY A 260 8.61 -4.38 -2.60
N ILE A 261 7.32 -4.06 -2.48
CA ILE A 261 6.45 -3.69 -3.59
C ILE A 261 5.90 -2.28 -3.38
N PRO A 262 5.90 -1.44 -4.42
CA PRO A 262 5.22 -0.14 -4.37
C PRO A 262 3.71 -0.32 -4.13
N ILE A 263 3.11 0.54 -3.31
CA ILE A 263 1.67 0.50 -2.98
C ILE A 263 0.79 0.55 -4.23
N ASN A 264 1.20 1.30 -5.26
CA ASN A 264 0.47 1.40 -6.52
C ASN A 264 0.43 0.10 -7.33
N ARG A 265 1.28 -0.89 -7.00
CA ARG A 265 1.29 -2.24 -7.61
C ARG A 265 0.42 -3.26 -6.87
N LEU A 266 -0.23 -2.87 -5.79
CA LEU A 266 -1.25 -3.70 -5.16
C LEU A 266 -2.40 -4.01 -6.12
N SER A 267 -3.03 -5.17 -5.96
CA SER A 267 -4.25 -5.51 -6.71
C SER A 267 -5.39 -4.54 -6.36
N ALA A 268 -6.40 -4.48 -7.23
CA ALA A 268 -7.55 -3.60 -6.99
C ALA A 268 -8.28 -3.90 -5.68
N GLY A 269 -8.41 -5.18 -5.31
CA GLY A 269 -9.00 -5.57 -4.04
C GLY A 269 -8.16 -5.14 -2.83
N GLU A 270 -6.84 -5.30 -2.91
CA GLU A 270 -5.91 -4.86 -1.86
C GLU A 270 -5.90 -3.33 -1.71
N LYS A 271 -5.92 -2.59 -2.82
CA LYS A 271 -6.07 -1.13 -2.80
C LYS A 271 -7.39 -0.71 -2.15
N GLN A 272 -8.48 -1.44 -2.40
CA GLN A 272 -9.77 -1.18 -1.77
C GLN A 272 -9.71 -1.37 -0.25
N VAL A 273 -9.06 -2.43 0.22
CA VAL A 273 -8.83 -2.68 1.66
C VAL A 273 -8.01 -1.55 2.30
N MET A 274 -7.01 -1.02 1.59
CA MET A 274 -6.19 0.10 2.09
C MET A 274 -6.95 1.43 2.19
N ILE A 275 -8.06 1.59 1.47
CA ILE A 275 -8.87 2.83 1.44
C ILE A 275 -10.02 2.78 2.46
N MET A 276 -10.46 1.59 2.83
CA MET A 276 -11.56 1.40 3.81
C MET A 276 -11.15 1.75 5.22
#